data_f8eaf6dcd36a067bc267d0983208338f
#
_entry.id   f8eaf6dcd36a067bc267d0983208338f
#
_cell.length_a   1.000
_cell.length_b   1.000
_cell.length_c   1.000
_cell.angle_alpha   90.00
_cell.angle_beta   90.00
_cell.angle_gamma   90.00
#
_symmetry.space_group_name_H-M   'P 1'
#
loop_
_entity.id
_entity.type
_entity.pdbx_description
1 polymer ?
#
loop_
_entity_poly.entity_id
_entity_poly.type
_entity_poly.pdbx_seq_one_letter_code
_entity_poly.pdbx_strand_id
1 'polypeptide(L)'
;KNNSSVSVTSFNRFVLLTGETYSDDIKNDIAFEVATITNVRNIQNEIIIKAKRSNFDSSNDAFLTTKVKTNLVKNKNIHAHLIKVVSSSGVVYLMGMVTKEEADIAASTAASTNGVRKVIKIFEYLD
;
A
#
# COMPACT_ATOMS: atom_id res chain seq x y z
N LYS A 1 7.25 13.36 -20.65
CA LYS A 1 6.87 13.78 -20.18
C LYS A 1 6.94 13.47 -18.85
N ASN A 2 6.39 12.86 -18.38
CA ASN A 2 6.58 12.72 -17.02
C ASN A 2 7.14 11.39 -16.69
N ASN A 3 7.89 11.34 -15.61
CA ASN A 3 8.48 10.11 -15.12
C ASN A 3 7.77 9.66 -13.86
N SER A 4 6.53 10.03 -13.73
CA SER A 4 5.74 9.65 -12.57
C SER A 4 4.91 8.44 -12.87
N SER A 5 4.82 7.56 -11.88
CA SER A 5 3.95 6.40 -11.94
C SER A 5 3.34 6.27 -10.55
N VAL A 6 2.15 6.81 -10.38
CA VAL A 6 1.52 6.93 -9.07
C VAL A 6 0.18 6.24 -9.08
N SER A 7 -0.08 5.49 -8.01
CA SER A 7 -1.35 4.81 -7.80
C SER A 7 -2.06 5.39 -6.60
N VAL A 8 -3.37 5.43 -6.67
CA VAL A 8 -4.21 5.92 -5.59
C VAL A 8 -5.09 4.76 -5.15
N THR A 9 -5.06 4.44 -3.87
CA THR A 9 -5.88 3.38 -3.32
C THR A 9 -6.72 3.97 -2.20
N SER A 10 -8.01 3.70 -2.24
CA SER A 10 -8.92 4.21 -1.22
C SER A 10 -9.53 3.06 -0.44
N PHE A 11 -9.55 3.17 0.88
CA PHE A 11 -10.20 2.22 1.74
C PHE A 11 -10.84 2.98 2.90
N ASN A 12 -12.15 2.88 3.02
CA ASN A 12 -12.88 3.56 4.11
C ASN A 12 -12.54 5.06 4.15
N ARG A 13 -12.44 5.69 2.98
CA ARG A 13 -12.11 7.12 2.81
C ARG A 13 -10.71 7.49 3.27
N PHE A 14 -9.89 6.49 3.55
CA PHE A 14 -8.47 6.66 3.81
C PHE A 14 -7.78 6.43 2.48
N VAL A 15 -6.90 7.33 2.07
CA VAL A 15 -6.27 7.26 0.76
C VAL A 15 -4.78 6.98 0.92
N LEU A 16 -4.31 5.99 0.18
CA LEU A 16 -2.90 5.64 0.12
C LEU A 16 -2.37 6.01 -1.25
N LEU A 17 -1.30 6.77 -1.28
CA LEU A 17 -0.61 7.13 -2.52
C LEU A 17 0.69 6.36 -2.57
N THR A 18 0.91 5.61 -3.66
CA THR A 18 2.13 4.83 -3.84
C THR A 18 2.67 5.09 -5.23
N GLY A 19 3.91 4.65 -5.44
CA GLY A 19 4.55 4.77 -6.74
C GLY A 19 5.78 5.65 -6.69
N GLU A 20 6.15 6.19 -7.83
CA GLU A 20 7.38 6.95 -7.98
C GLU A 20 7.15 8.23 -8.75
N THR A 21 7.86 9.27 -8.36
CA THR A 21 7.90 10.50 -9.12
C THR A 21 9.32 11.04 -9.01
N TYR A 22 9.66 12.02 -9.85
CA TYR A 22 11.02 12.49 -9.86
C TYR A 22 11.23 13.82 -9.13
N SER A 23 10.21 14.36 -8.52
CA SER A 23 10.40 15.59 -7.75
C SER A 23 9.47 15.65 -6.55
N ASP A 24 9.94 16.31 -5.50
CA ASP A 24 9.14 16.59 -4.32
C ASP A 24 7.91 17.43 -4.65
N ASP A 25 8.06 18.35 -5.59
CA ASP A 25 6.96 19.22 -5.97
C ASP A 25 5.80 18.43 -6.53
N ILE A 26 6.08 17.43 -7.40
CA ILE A 26 5.04 16.60 -7.97
C ILE A 26 4.41 15.76 -6.88
N LYS A 27 5.22 15.19 -5.99
CA LYS A 27 4.70 14.39 -4.88
C LYS A 27 3.73 15.21 -4.02
N ASN A 28 4.12 16.42 -3.68
CA ASN A 28 3.30 17.27 -2.84
C ASN A 28 2.05 17.77 -3.56
N ASP A 29 2.17 18.05 -4.85
CA ASP A 29 1.02 18.48 -5.65
C ASP A 29 -0.04 17.41 -5.72
N ILE A 30 0.37 16.15 -5.88
CA ILE A 30 -0.58 15.05 -5.95
C ILE A 30 -1.32 14.93 -4.62
N ALA A 31 -0.60 14.99 -3.51
CA ALA A 31 -1.24 14.90 -2.20
C ALA A 31 -2.19 16.06 -1.97
N PHE A 32 -1.80 17.24 -2.40
CA PHE A 32 -2.64 18.42 -2.23
C PHE A 32 -3.94 18.27 -3.02
N GLU A 33 -3.85 17.80 -4.26
CA GLU A 33 -5.04 17.63 -5.09
C GLU A 33 -5.97 16.57 -4.53
N VAL A 34 -5.41 15.46 -4.02
CA VAL A 34 -6.23 14.43 -3.43
C VAL A 34 -6.93 14.96 -2.17
N ALA A 35 -6.25 15.81 -1.41
CA ALA A 35 -6.83 16.36 -0.19
C ALA A 35 -8.04 17.25 -0.45
N THR A 36 -8.18 17.77 -1.67
CA THR A 36 -9.35 18.59 -2.01
C THR A 36 -10.58 17.77 -2.34
N ILE A 37 -10.45 16.46 -2.47
CA ILE A 37 -11.57 15.59 -2.80
C ILE A 37 -12.46 15.42 -1.58
N THR A 38 -13.76 15.57 -1.79
CA THR A 38 -14.74 15.44 -0.72
C THR A 38 -14.72 14.04 -0.13
N ASN A 39 -14.83 13.96 1.17
CA ASN A 39 -14.95 12.70 1.92
C ASN A 39 -13.64 11.92 2.10
N VAL A 40 -12.51 12.52 1.76
CA VAL A 40 -11.23 11.91 2.11
C VAL A 40 -10.97 12.19 3.59
N ARG A 41 -10.79 11.13 4.39
CA ARG A 41 -10.54 11.27 5.82
C ARG A 41 -9.08 11.52 6.13
N ASN A 42 -8.21 10.81 5.44
CA ASN A 42 -6.78 10.89 5.70
C ASN A 42 -6.02 10.44 4.47
N ILE A 43 -4.78 10.88 4.35
CA ILE A 43 -3.94 10.54 3.22
C ILE A 43 -2.60 10.06 3.76
N GLN A 44 -2.17 8.88 3.28
CA GLN A 44 -0.84 8.36 3.56
C GLN A 44 -0.05 8.47 2.25
N ASN A 45 0.95 9.33 2.23
CA ASN A 45 1.71 9.57 1.01
C ASN A 45 3.02 8.78 1.08
N GLU A 46 3.04 7.66 0.37
CA GLU A 46 4.21 6.79 0.33
C GLU A 46 4.91 6.84 -1.02
N ILE A 47 4.69 7.91 -1.77
CA ILE A 47 5.34 8.08 -3.06
C ILE A 47 6.84 8.23 -2.86
N ILE A 48 7.61 7.51 -3.65
CA ILE A 48 9.07 7.53 -3.59
C ILE A 48 9.59 8.48 -4.67
N ILE A 49 10.60 9.26 -4.31
CA ILE A 49 11.21 10.17 -5.26
C ILE A 49 12.46 9.53 -5.82
N LYS A 50 12.53 9.45 -7.15
CA LYS A 50 13.67 8.89 -7.84
C LYS A 50 14.11 9.82 -8.95
N ALA A 51 15.42 9.97 -9.12
CA ALA A 51 15.98 10.83 -10.14
C ALA A 51 15.65 10.32 -11.53
N LYS A 52 15.52 9.00 -11.68
CA LYS A 52 15.14 8.38 -12.93
C LYS A 52 14.03 7.43 -12.69
N ARG A 53 13.26 7.21 -13.71
CA ARG A 53 12.22 6.21 -13.64
C ARG A 53 12.81 4.85 -13.31
N SER A 54 12.19 4.17 -12.38
CA SER A 54 12.60 2.85 -11.98
C SER A 54 12.31 1.84 -13.08
N ASN A 55 13.15 0.81 -13.17
CA ASN A 55 12.87 -0.33 -14.02
C ASN A 55 11.94 -1.32 -13.36
N PHE A 56 11.45 -0.99 -12.19
CA PHE A 56 10.59 -1.88 -11.45
C PHE A 56 9.34 -2.16 -12.25
N ASP A 57 8.99 -3.42 -12.35
CA ASP A 57 7.90 -3.87 -13.19
C ASP A 57 6.62 -3.92 -12.38
N SER A 58 5.58 -3.22 -12.83
CA SER A 58 4.30 -3.25 -12.13
C SER A 58 3.68 -4.65 -12.15
N SER A 59 4.08 -5.51 -13.09
CA SER A 59 3.66 -6.92 -13.07
C SER A 59 4.17 -7.63 -11.83
N ASN A 60 5.40 -7.31 -11.39
CA ASN A 60 5.93 -7.88 -10.17
C ASN A 60 5.11 -7.48 -8.96
N ASP A 61 4.64 -6.23 -8.94
CA ASP A 61 3.80 -5.77 -7.85
C ASP A 61 2.47 -6.51 -7.82
N ALA A 62 1.84 -6.70 -8.98
CA ALA A 62 0.59 -7.43 -9.06
C ALA A 62 0.78 -8.87 -8.61
N PHE A 63 1.87 -9.49 -9.04
CA PHE A 63 2.18 -10.87 -8.66
C PHE A 63 2.43 -10.98 -7.16
N LEU A 64 3.16 -10.01 -6.61
CA LEU A 64 3.45 -9.96 -5.18
C LEU A 64 2.16 -9.80 -4.37
N THR A 65 1.29 -8.91 -4.81
CA THR A 65 0.01 -8.71 -4.16
C THR A 65 -0.79 -10.02 -4.11
N THR A 66 -0.80 -10.75 -5.22
CA THR A 66 -1.52 -12.03 -5.28
C THR A 66 -0.94 -13.04 -4.30
N LYS A 67 0.39 -13.12 -4.21
CA LYS A 67 1.02 -14.06 -3.28
C LYS A 67 0.70 -13.72 -1.84
N VAL A 68 0.75 -12.43 -1.49
CA VAL A 68 0.44 -12.02 -0.14
C VAL A 68 -1.01 -12.33 0.19
N LYS A 69 -1.93 -12.01 -0.72
CA LYS A 69 -3.34 -12.32 -0.49
C LYS A 69 -3.58 -13.80 -0.30
N THR A 70 -2.91 -14.63 -1.10
CA THR A 70 -3.05 -16.07 -0.98
C THR A 70 -2.59 -16.55 0.39
N ASN A 71 -1.45 -16.03 0.85
CA ASN A 71 -0.95 -16.41 2.16
C ASN A 71 -1.85 -15.92 3.29
N LEU A 72 -2.44 -14.75 3.14
CA LEU A 72 -3.39 -14.25 4.14
C LEU A 72 -4.63 -15.13 4.21
N VAL A 73 -5.14 -15.55 3.06
CA VAL A 73 -6.32 -16.41 3.01
C VAL A 73 -6.05 -17.74 3.69
N LYS A 74 -4.85 -18.26 3.56
CA LYS A 74 -4.48 -19.53 4.19
C LYS A 74 -4.41 -19.46 5.70
N ASN A 75 -4.22 -18.27 6.25
CA ASN A 75 -4.10 -18.12 7.69
C ASN A 75 -5.48 -18.01 8.31
N LYS A 76 -5.87 -19.00 9.09
CA LYS A 76 -7.22 -19.08 9.64
C LYS A 76 -7.46 -18.15 10.82
N ASN A 77 -6.41 -17.50 11.31
CA ASN A 77 -6.52 -16.61 12.44
C ASN A 77 -6.80 -15.17 12.04
N ILE A 78 -6.96 -14.90 10.74
CA ILE A 78 -7.29 -13.57 10.26
C ILE A 78 -8.42 -13.66 9.25
N HIS A 79 -9.12 -12.53 9.12
CA HIS A 79 -10.19 -12.42 8.14
C HIS A 79 -9.64 -11.69 6.92
N ALA A 80 -9.04 -12.45 6.02
CA ALA A 80 -8.31 -11.88 4.89
C ALA A 80 -9.15 -10.95 4.03
N HIS A 81 -10.46 -11.20 3.94
CA HIS A 81 -11.33 -10.36 3.14
C HIS A 81 -11.48 -8.94 3.70
N LEU A 82 -11.08 -8.72 4.95
CA LEU A 82 -11.13 -7.41 5.57
C LEU A 82 -9.84 -6.61 5.36
N ILE A 83 -8.85 -7.22 4.72
CA ILE A 83 -7.54 -6.63 4.55
C ILE A 83 -7.30 -6.31 3.08
N LYS A 84 -6.99 -5.06 2.81
CA LYS A 84 -6.62 -4.64 1.47
C LYS A 84 -5.12 -4.63 1.35
N VAL A 85 -4.60 -5.25 0.30
CA VAL A 85 -3.15 -5.37 0.07
C VAL A 85 -2.77 -4.54 -1.13
N VAL A 86 -1.77 -3.70 -0.97
CA VAL A 86 -1.20 -2.92 -2.06
C VAL A 86 0.29 -3.16 -2.08
N SER A 87 0.85 -3.39 -3.27
CA SER A 87 2.29 -3.58 -3.41
C SER A 87 2.86 -2.52 -4.33
N SER A 88 4.00 -1.98 -3.97
CA SER A 88 4.69 -0.99 -4.78
C SER A 88 6.18 -1.11 -4.52
N SER A 89 6.95 -1.40 -5.56
CA SER A 89 8.42 -1.51 -5.48
C SER A 89 8.88 -2.50 -4.40
N GLY A 90 8.18 -3.60 -4.26
CA GLY A 90 8.53 -4.63 -3.28
C GLY A 90 8.06 -4.34 -1.87
N VAL A 91 7.45 -3.19 -1.64
CA VAL A 91 6.89 -2.83 -0.35
C VAL A 91 5.41 -3.17 -0.34
N VAL A 92 4.96 -3.82 0.71
CA VAL A 92 3.56 -4.22 0.85
C VAL A 92 2.90 -3.34 1.90
N TYR A 93 1.76 -2.78 1.53
CA TYR A 93 0.98 -1.93 2.41
C TYR A 93 -0.31 -2.66 2.75
N LEU A 94 -0.63 -2.75 4.03
CA LEU A 94 -1.82 -3.45 4.49
C LEU A 94 -2.79 -2.44 5.11
N MET A 95 -4.01 -2.42 4.60
CA MET A 95 -5.05 -1.52 5.06
C MET A 95 -6.24 -2.34 5.52
N GLY A 96 -7.02 -1.80 6.43
CA GLY A 96 -8.22 -2.49 6.89
C GLY A 96 -8.57 -2.09 8.31
N MET A 97 -9.73 -2.55 8.76
CA MET A 97 -10.19 -2.33 10.13
C MET A 97 -10.10 -3.67 10.84
N VAL A 98 -9.12 -3.81 11.70
CA VAL A 98 -8.79 -5.09 12.34
C VAL A 98 -8.38 -4.85 13.79
N THR A 99 -8.31 -5.93 14.55
CA THR A 99 -7.72 -5.85 15.89
C THR A 99 -6.21 -5.78 15.77
N LYS A 100 -5.56 -5.34 16.84
CA LYS A 100 -4.10 -5.27 16.84
C LYS A 100 -3.49 -6.66 16.64
N GLU A 101 -4.10 -7.68 17.21
CA GLU A 101 -3.59 -9.03 17.05
C GLU A 101 -3.68 -9.48 15.59
N GLU A 102 -4.81 -9.21 14.94
CA GLU A 102 -4.96 -9.56 13.54
C GLU A 102 -3.96 -8.80 12.68
N ALA A 103 -3.72 -7.53 13.00
CA ALA A 103 -2.76 -6.72 12.26
C ALA A 103 -1.37 -7.32 12.34
N ASP A 104 -0.95 -7.76 13.52
CA ASP A 104 0.37 -8.34 13.70
C ASP A 104 0.52 -9.65 12.95
N ILE A 105 -0.51 -10.49 13.00
CA ILE A 105 -0.49 -11.75 12.27
C ILE A 105 -0.44 -11.49 10.77
N ALA A 106 -1.24 -10.55 10.29
CA ALA A 106 -1.26 -10.21 8.87
C ALA A 106 0.09 -9.68 8.42
N ALA A 107 0.70 -8.80 9.21
CA ALA A 107 1.98 -8.22 8.86
C ALA A 107 3.08 -9.29 8.82
N SER A 108 3.08 -10.21 9.80
CA SER A 108 4.05 -11.31 9.80
C SER A 108 3.88 -12.20 8.58
N THR A 109 2.63 -12.51 8.25
CA THR A 109 2.33 -13.35 7.10
C THR A 109 2.82 -12.69 5.81
N ALA A 110 2.55 -11.40 5.67
CA ALA A 110 3.00 -10.67 4.48
C ALA A 110 4.52 -10.61 4.43
N ALA A 111 5.16 -10.35 5.57
CA ALA A 111 6.62 -10.22 5.61
C ALA A 111 7.33 -11.51 5.25
N SER A 112 6.72 -12.66 5.53
CA SER A 112 7.32 -13.94 5.21
C SER A 112 7.07 -14.38 3.77
N THR A 113 6.32 -13.61 3.00
CA THR A 113 6.04 -13.93 1.61
C THR A 113 7.27 -13.61 0.75
N ASN A 114 7.67 -14.56 -0.10
CA ASN A 114 8.82 -14.37 -0.97
C ASN A 114 8.66 -13.12 -1.83
N GLY A 115 9.69 -12.30 -1.86
CA GLY A 115 9.70 -11.10 -2.68
C GLY A 115 9.31 -9.84 -1.96
N VAL A 116 8.79 -9.96 -0.73
CA VAL A 116 8.42 -8.78 0.04
C VAL A 116 9.67 -8.21 0.71
N ARG A 117 9.95 -6.94 0.42
CA ARG A 117 11.09 -6.25 1.02
C ARG A 117 10.73 -5.64 2.36
N LYS A 118 9.50 -5.17 2.50
CA LYS A 118 9.08 -4.42 3.65
C LYS A 118 7.56 -4.42 3.74
N VAL A 119 7.01 -4.41 4.94
CA VAL A 119 5.58 -4.31 5.15
C VAL A 119 5.29 -3.05 5.95
N ILE A 120 4.31 -2.29 5.48
CA ILE A 120 3.86 -1.09 6.18
C ILE A 120 2.41 -1.28 6.56
N LYS A 121 2.10 -1.18 7.84
CA LYS A 121 0.76 -1.34 8.36
C LYS A 121 0.04 0.00 8.36
N ILE A 122 -1.09 0.07 7.67
CA ILE A 122 -1.92 1.26 7.63
C ILE A 122 -3.33 0.85 8.06
N PHE A 123 -3.39 0.16 9.18
CA PHE A 123 -4.66 -0.33 9.70
C PHE A 123 -5.35 0.68 10.58
N GLU A 124 -6.67 0.55 10.66
CA GLU A 124 -7.45 1.19 11.71
C GLU A 124 -7.79 0.08 12.69
N TYR A 125 -7.53 0.31 13.97
CA TYR A 125 -7.66 -0.75 14.96
C TYR A 125 -9.03 -0.72 15.62
N LEU A 126 -9.58 -1.91 15.79
CA LEU A 126 -10.89 -2.07 16.41
C LEU A 126 -10.83 -2.11 17.93
N ASP A 127 -9.62 -2.25 18.50
CA ASP A 127 -9.44 -2.34 19.96
C ASP A 127 -8.48 -1.29 20.50
#